data_4c452ce95704da71d57dd4d38c9e4d7c
#
_entry.id   4c452ce95704da71d57dd4d38c9e4d7c
#
_cell.length_a   1.000
_cell.length_b   1.000
_cell.length_c   1.000
_cell.angle_alpha   90.00
_cell.angle_beta   90.00
_cell.angle_gamma   90.00
#
_symmetry.space_group_name_H-M   'P 1'
#
loop_
_entity.id
_entity.type
_entity.pdbx_description
1 polymer ?
#
loop_
_entity_poly.entity_id
_entity_poly.type
_entity_poly.pdbx_seq_one_letter_code
_entity_poly.pdbx_strand_id
1 'polypeptide(L)'
;VVPPPPPGAPPRALFIGRLLPFKGVDLLLRALERVPGLRLDIVGSGPEGPRLRTLAQALAVADRVRWYGEYPDEDLTRRMADADFLVLPSVTVEEMFGLVVLEAMAAGRPVVTTAVPSAVREVNLPGVTGLEVPLRDIGALASALDTLAHDPARRHAMGEAGRARVREQFTRTLMAERHIALYQRVLSGRAPYGAA
;
A
#
# COMPACT_ATOMS: atom_id res chain seq x y z
N VAL A 1 4.69 17.93 5.12
CA VAL A 1 4.47 16.90 6.15
C VAL A 1 2.98 16.78 6.38
N VAL A 2 2.45 15.59 6.20
CA VAL A 2 1.03 15.32 6.39
C VAL A 2 0.80 15.06 7.88
N PRO A 3 -0.09 15.80 8.57
CA PRO A 3 -0.35 15.57 9.99
C PRO A 3 -1.00 14.19 10.22
N PRO A 4 -0.77 13.56 11.37
CA PRO A 4 -1.46 12.33 11.73
C PRO A 4 -2.97 12.58 11.94
N PRO A 5 -3.81 11.54 11.80
CA PRO A 5 -5.22 11.62 12.16
C PRO A 5 -5.42 12.09 13.62
N PRO A 6 -6.53 12.78 13.92
CA PRO A 6 -6.78 13.27 15.26
C PRO A 6 -6.88 12.12 16.28
N PRO A 7 -6.38 12.30 17.52
CA PRO A 7 -6.49 11.32 18.58
C PRO A 7 -7.95 10.89 18.85
N GLY A 8 -8.18 9.59 19.02
CA GLY A 8 -9.51 9.04 19.31
C GLY A 8 -10.40 8.79 18.09
N ALA A 9 -9.98 9.17 16.89
CA ALA A 9 -10.68 8.74 15.67
C ALA A 9 -10.49 7.23 15.44
N PRO A 10 -11.50 6.51 14.94
CA PRO A 10 -11.34 5.11 14.59
C PRO A 10 -10.25 4.95 13.52
N PRO A 11 -9.37 3.93 13.65
CA PRO A 11 -8.26 3.71 12.72
C PRO A 11 -8.78 3.50 11.30
N ARG A 12 -8.02 3.97 10.32
CA ARG A 12 -8.41 4.01 8.91
C ARG A 12 -7.35 3.43 8.01
N ALA A 13 -7.68 2.33 7.35
CA ALA A 13 -6.92 1.75 6.25
C ALA A 13 -7.31 2.43 4.93
N LEU A 14 -6.37 2.51 4.00
CA LEU A 14 -6.57 3.06 2.66
C LEU A 14 -6.14 2.03 1.61
N PHE A 15 -6.99 1.83 0.62
CA PHE A 15 -6.66 1.15 -0.63
C PHE A 15 -6.76 2.16 -1.77
N ILE A 16 -5.77 2.20 -2.65
CA ILE A 16 -5.80 2.99 -3.88
C ILE A 16 -5.42 2.10 -5.06
N GLY A 17 -6.27 2.05 -6.06
CA GLY A 17 -5.99 1.32 -7.30
C GLY A 17 -7.23 0.91 -8.07
N ARG A 18 -7.01 0.43 -9.30
CA ARG A 18 -8.08 -0.12 -10.12
C ARG A 18 -8.71 -1.33 -9.45
N LEU A 19 -10.03 -1.43 -9.48
CA LEU A 19 -10.76 -2.56 -8.90
C LEU A 19 -10.76 -3.72 -9.88
N LEU A 20 -9.64 -4.46 -9.91
CA LEU A 20 -9.39 -5.64 -10.72
C LEU A 20 -9.25 -6.88 -9.82
N PRO A 21 -9.51 -8.09 -10.32
CA PRO A 21 -9.46 -9.31 -9.50
C PRO A 21 -8.12 -9.51 -8.79
N PHE A 22 -7.00 -9.21 -9.49
CA PHE A 22 -5.66 -9.42 -8.92
C PHE A 22 -5.28 -8.45 -7.80
N LYS A 23 -6.03 -7.35 -7.62
CA LYS A 23 -5.79 -6.38 -6.54
C LYS A 23 -6.22 -6.87 -5.16
N GLY A 24 -6.96 -7.99 -5.07
CA GLY A 24 -7.27 -8.67 -3.81
C GLY A 24 -8.17 -7.89 -2.85
N VAL A 25 -8.96 -6.93 -3.35
CA VAL A 25 -9.86 -6.13 -2.50
C VAL A 25 -10.92 -6.99 -1.82
N ASP A 26 -11.32 -8.10 -2.42
CA ASP A 26 -12.21 -9.08 -1.80
C ASP A 26 -11.59 -9.74 -0.57
N LEU A 27 -10.28 -10.04 -0.59
CA LEU A 27 -9.55 -10.53 0.58
C LEU A 27 -9.45 -9.46 1.67
N LEU A 28 -9.25 -8.20 1.26
CA LEU A 28 -9.23 -7.08 2.19
C LEU A 28 -10.57 -6.89 2.91
N LEU A 29 -11.70 -7.00 2.20
CA LEU A 29 -13.02 -6.94 2.82
C LEU A 29 -13.26 -8.09 3.81
N ARG A 30 -12.83 -9.31 3.49
CA ARG A 30 -12.90 -10.47 4.41
C ARG A 30 -11.96 -10.32 5.62
N ALA A 31 -10.81 -9.70 5.44
CA ALA A 31 -9.93 -9.38 6.56
C ALA A 31 -10.52 -8.28 7.44
N LEU A 32 -11.17 -7.26 6.86
CA LEU A 32 -11.84 -6.18 7.57
C LEU A 32 -12.98 -6.69 8.48
N GLU A 33 -13.69 -7.74 8.06
CA GLU A 33 -14.72 -8.40 8.90
C GLU A 33 -14.14 -8.84 10.25
N ARG A 34 -12.88 -9.27 10.28
CA ARG A 34 -12.20 -9.80 11.47
C ARG A 34 -11.54 -8.71 12.35
N VAL A 35 -11.58 -7.45 11.93
CA VAL A 35 -10.96 -6.33 12.66
C VAL A 35 -12.03 -5.30 12.99
N PRO A 36 -12.74 -5.47 14.13
CA PRO A 36 -13.77 -4.52 14.57
C PRO A 36 -13.18 -3.11 14.78
N GLY A 37 -13.95 -2.08 14.45
CA GLY A 37 -13.54 -0.68 14.64
C GLY A 37 -12.65 -0.11 13.52
N LEU A 38 -11.95 -0.94 12.73
CA LEU A 38 -11.19 -0.46 11.57
C LEU A 38 -12.14 0.02 10.47
N ARG A 39 -11.85 1.19 9.91
CA ARG A 39 -12.50 1.72 8.69
C ARG A 39 -11.62 1.53 7.48
N LEU A 40 -12.23 1.42 6.31
CA LEU A 40 -11.54 1.24 5.05
C LEU A 40 -12.02 2.28 4.04
N ASP A 41 -11.09 3.06 3.53
CA ASP A 41 -11.30 3.94 2.39
C ASP A 41 -10.79 3.25 1.11
N ILE A 42 -11.62 3.16 0.09
CA ILE A 42 -11.29 2.58 -1.21
C ILE A 42 -11.36 3.68 -2.26
N VAL A 43 -10.22 3.98 -2.87
CA VAL A 43 -10.06 4.95 -3.96
C VAL A 43 -9.75 4.20 -5.24
N GLY A 44 -10.57 4.41 -6.25
CA GLY A 44 -10.46 3.81 -7.56
C GLY A 44 -11.75 3.19 -8.07
N SER A 45 -11.76 2.84 -9.34
CA SER A 45 -12.86 2.22 -10.05
C SER A 45 -12.39 0.95 -10.77
N GLY A 46 -13.34 0.18 -11.30
CA GLY A 46 -13.05 -1.01 -12.10
C GLY A 46 -14.20 -2.00 -12.13
N PRO A 47 -14.09 -3.05 -12.97
CA PRO A 47 -15.16 -4.02 -13.21
C PRO A 47 -15.60 -4.78 -11.96
N GLU A 48 -14.72 -4.94 -10.96
CA GLU A 48 -15.03 -5.60 -9.70
C GLU A 48 -15.88 -4.74 -8.75
N GLY A 49 -16.03 -3.45 -9.01
CA GLY A 49 -16.70 -2.51 -8.10
C GLY A 49 -18.09 -2.97 -7.63
N PRO A 50 -19.02 -3.35 -8.52
CA PRO A 50 -20.35 -3.83 -8.11
C PRO A 50 -20.28 -5.09 -7.23
N ARG A 51 -19.48 -6.09 -7.64
CA ARG A 51 -19.29 -7.34 -6.87
C ARG A 51 -18.72 -7.09 -5.48
N LEU A 52 -17.74 -6.20 -5.37
CA LEU A 52 -17.10 -5.87 -4.09
C LEU A 52 -18.07 -5.14 -3.14
N ARG A 53 -18.94 -4.28 -3.64
CA ARG A 53 -19.98 -3.63 -2.83
C ARG A 53 -20.98 -4.64 -2.28
N THR A 54 -21.44 -5.57 -3.12
CA THR A 54 -22.31 -6.68 -2.68
C THR A 54 -21.61 -7.56 -1.64
N LEU A 55 -20.32 -7.85 -1.83
CA LEU A 55 -19.54 -8.60 -0.85
C LEU A 55 -19.44 -7.86 0.48
N ALA A 56 -19.20 -6.55 0.48
CA ALA A 56 -19.13 -5.75 1.72
C ALA A 56 -20.46 -5.78 2.49
N GLN A 57 -21.59 -5.79 1.79
CA GLN A 57 -22.90 -5.96 2.41
C GLN A 57 -23.08 -7.36 3.02
N ALA A 58 -22.73 -8.41 2.26
CA ALA A 58 -22.83 -9.80 2.72
C ALA A 58 -21.96 -10.09 3.94
N LEU A 59 -20.81 -9.42 4.07
CA LEU A 59 -19.89 -9.51 5.21
C LEU A 59 -20.28 -8.54 6.37
N ALA A 60 -21.37 -7.79 6.25
CA ALA A 60 -21.80 -6.78 7.22
C ALA A 60 -20.70 -5.75 7.57
N VAL A 61 -19.87 -5.37 6.60
CA VAL A 61 -18.81 -4.35 6.75
C VAL A 61 -19.07 -3.08 5.95
N ALA A 62 -20.18 -3.00 5.22
CA ALA A 62 -20.48 -1.91 4.29
C ALA A 62 -20.48 -0.52 4.96
N ASP A 63 -20.91 -0.40 6.19
CA ASP A 63 -20.94 0.82 7.01
C ASP A 63 -19.54 1.31 7.40
N ARG A 64 -18.54 0.44 7.36
CA ARG A 64 -17.14 0.73 7.63
C ARG A 64 -16.30 1.00 6.37
N VAL A 65 -16.87 0.82 5.17
CA VAL A 65 -16.18 1.00 3.89
C VAL A 65 -16.70 2.25 3.19
N ARG A 66 -15.79 3.16 2.85
CA ARG A 66 -16.08 4.31 1.99
C ARG A 66 -15.50 4.12 0.60
N TRP A 67 -16.32 4.35 -0.41
CA TRP A 67 -15.97 4.19 -1.83
C TRP A 67 -15.91 5.57 -2.48
N TYR A 68 -14.73 5.96 -2.96
CA TYR A 68 -14.52 7.30 -3.53
C TYR A 68 -14.54 7.33 -5.07
N GLY A 69 -14.55 6.17 -5.75
CA GLY A 69 -14.45 6.13 -7.20
C GLY A 69 -13.09 6.57 -7.73
N GLU A 70 -13.06 7.08 -8.95
CA GLU A 70 -11.86 7.72 -9.51
C GLU A 70 -11.66 9.09 -8.86
N TYR A 71 -10.42 9.38 -8.53
CA TYR A 71 -10.08 10.58 -7.80
C TYR A 71 -8.93 11.33 -8.50
N PRO A 72 -9.00 12.67 -8.64
CA PRO A 72 -7.88 13.47 -9.12
C PRO A 72 -6.64 13.30 -8.23
N ASP A 73 -5.44 13.36 -8.82
CA ASP A 73 -4.18 13.16 -8.10
C ASP A 73 -3.99 14.13 -6.91
N GLU A 74 -4.49 15.34 -7.03
CA GLU A 74 -4.44 16.37 -5.97
C GLU A 74 -5.13 15.91 -4.68
N ASP A 75 -6.22 15.17 -4.80
CA ASP A 75 -6.96 14.66 -3.66
C ASP A 75 -6.37 13.38 -3.06
N LEU A 76 -5.53 12.64 -3.82
CA LEU A 76 -4.85 11.45 -3.31
C LEU A 76 -3.90 11.77 -2.16
N THR A 77 -3.16 12.87 -2.26
CA THR A 77 -2.28 13.36 -1.18
C THR A 77 -3.06 13.58 0.11
N ARG A 78 -4.24 14.18 0.02
CA ARG A 78 -5.11 14.39 1.18
C ARG A 78 -5.63 13.06 1.74
N ARG A 79 -6.03 12.10 0.89
CA ARG A 79 -6.49 10.78 1.35
C ARG A 79 -5.40 10.00 2.06
N MET A 80 -4.18 10.07 1.53
CA MET A 80 -3.01 9.52 2.23
C MET A 80 -2.79 10.18 3.59
N ALA A 81 -3.05 11.49 3.67
CA ALA A 81 -3.00 12.25 4.91
C ALA A 81 -3.98 11.78 5.96
N ASP A 82 -5.21 11.51 5.53
CA ASP A 82 -6.33 11.14 6.40
C ASP A 82 -6.28 9.66 6.84
N ALA A 83 -5.45 8.85 6.20
CA ALA A 83 -5.30 7.42 6.49
C ALA A 83 -4.21 7.16 7.54
N ASP A 84 -4.36 6.08 8.29
CA ASP A 84 -3.35 5.59 9.23
C ASP A 84 -2.29 4.72 8.53
N PHE A 85 -2.69 3.95 7.53
CA PHE A 85 -1.81 3.08 6.73
C PHE A 85 -2.44 2.71 5.39
N LEU A 86 -1.58 2.33 4.43
CA LEU A 86 -2.01 1.81 3.13
C LEU A 86 -2.04 0.28 3.14
N VAL A 87 -2.98 -0.30 2.38
CA VAL A 87 -3.04 -1.75 2.14
C VAL A 87 -3.04 -2.02 0.65
N LEU A 88 -2.09 -2.83 0.18
CA LEU A 88 -1.99 -3.31 -1.20
C LEU A 88 -2.00 -4.85 -1.20
N PRO A 89 -3.19 -5.50 -1.17
CA PRO A 89 -3.33 -6.93 -0.98
C PRO A 89 -3.31 -7.71 -2.31
N SER A 90 -2.54 -7.23 -3.29
CA SER A 90 -2.46 -7.82 -4.64
C SER A 90 -2.03 -9.29 -4.57
N VAL A 91 -2.55 -10.12 -5.48
CA VAL A 91 -2.40 -11.59 -5.41
C VAL A 91 -1.65 -12.20 -6.58
N THR A 92 -1.19 -11.39 -7.53
CA THR A 92 -0.44 -11.84 -8.71
C THR A 92 0.68 -10.88 -9.08
N VAL A 93 1.59 -11.31 -9.94
CA VAL A 93 2.74 -10.53 -10.45
C VAL A 93 2.36 -9.34 -11.33
N GLU A 94 1.09 -9.23 -11.74
CA GLU A 94 0.59 -8.02 -12.44
C GLU A 94 0.72 -6.76 -11.58
N GLU A 95 0.87 -6.91 -10.26
CA GLU A 95 1.34 -5.84 -9.39
C GLU A 95 2.87 -5.73 -9.48
N MET A 96 3.34 -5.03 -10.48
CA MET A 96 4.77 -5.01 -10.83
C MET A 96 5.62 -4.23 -9.83
N PHE A 97 5.21 -3.03 -9.43
CA PHE A 97 6.05 -2.13 -8.62
C PHE A 97 5.30 -1.50 -7.43
N GLY A 98 4.00 -1.26 -7.56
CA GLY A 98 3.20 -0.66 -6.50
C GLY A 98 3.58 0.80 -6.22
N LEU A 99 3.54 1.71 -7.21
CA LEU A 99 3.84 3.13 -7.02
C LEU A 99 3.10 3.74 -5.82
N VAL A 100 1.87 3.33 -5.60
CA VAL A 100 1.06 3.77 -4.45
C VAL A 100 1.71 3.44 -3.09
N VAL A 101 2.53 2.39 -3.02
CA VAL A 101 3.31 2.04 -1.82
C VAL A 101 4.37 3.12 -1.56
N LEU A 102 5.10 3.56 -2.61
CA LEU A 102 6.06 4.67 -2.48
C LEU A 102 5.38 5.98 -2.08
N GLU A 103 4.22 6.27 -2.64
CA GLU A 103 3.44 7.47 -2.33
C GLU A 103 2.99 7.47 -0.85
N ALA A 104 2.50 6.34 -0.34
CA ALA A 104 2.14 6.18 1.06
C ALA A 104 3.36 6.34 1.98
N MET A 105 4.47 5.69 1.66
CA MET A 105 5.73 5.80 2.40
C MET A 105 6.25 7.24 2.39
N ALA A 106 6.19 7.94 1.24
CA ALA A 106 6.56 9.36 1.15
C ALA A 106 5.69 10.24 2.05
N ALA A 107 4.40 9.91 2.18
CA ALA A 107 3.48 10.56 3.11
C ALA A 107 3.71 10.15 4.58
N GLY A 108 4.64 9.24 4.86
CA GLY A 108 4.91 8.72 6.20
C GLY A 108 3.84 7.75 6.70
N ARG A 109 3.16 7.07 5.80
CA ARG A 109 2.20 6.03 6.15
C ARG A 109 2.84 4.65 5.98
N PRO A 110 2.77 3.79 7.00
CA PRO A 110 3.22 2.41 6.86
C PRO A 110 2.32 1.66 5.89
N VAL A 111 2.80 0.55 5.36
CA VAL A 111 2.09 -0.21 4.34
C VAL A 111 1.89 -1.66 4.76
N VAL A 112 0.77 -2.26 4.34
CA VAL A 112 0.56 -3.70 4.38
C VAL A 112 0.54 -4.20 2.95
N THR A 113 1.46 -5.09 2.59
CA THR A 113 1.56 -5.69 1.26
C THR A 113 1.49 -7.21 1.36
N THR A 114 1.16 -7.87 0.27
CA THR A 114 1.27 -9.32 0.13
C THR A 114 2.62 -9.68 -0.46
N ALA A 115 3.10 -10.89 -0.20
CA ALA A 115 4.37 -11.44 -0.67
C ALA A 115 4.33 -11.80 -2.18
N VAL A 116 3.83 -10.89 -3.02
CA VAL A 116 3.88 -11.05 -4.48
C VAL A 116 5.34 -11.05 -4.92
N PRO A 117 5.80 -12.02 -5.75
CA PRO A 117 7.18 -12.04 -6.26
C PRO A 117 7.36 -10.98 -7.35
N SER A 118 7.36 -9.72 -6.94
CA SER A 118 7.47 -8.53 -7.79
C SER A 118 8.30 -7.45 -7.10
N ALA A 119 8.57 -6.33 -7.77
CA ALA A 119 9.33 -5.24 -7.21
C ALA A 119 8.66 -4.54 -6.01
N VAL A 120 7.41 -4.84 -5.69
CA VAL A 120 6.77 -4.39 -4.44
C VAL A 120 7.59 -4.79 -3.20
N ARG A 121 8.23 -5.97 -3.22
CA ARG A 121 9.08 -6.46 -2.13
C ARG A 121 10.39 -5.68 -1.99
N GLU A 122 10.85 -5.06 -3.07
CA GLU A 122 12.01 -4.16 -3.02
C GLU A 122 11.64 -2.81 -2.39
N VAL A 123 10.38 -2.41 -2.48
CA VAL A 123 9.88 -1.16 -1.93
C VAL A 123 9.58 -1.30 -0.44
N ASN A 124 8.71 -2.23 -0.06
CA ASN A 124 8.35 -2.48 1.33
C ASN A 124 9.37 -3.40 2.00
N LEU A 125 9.99 -2.94 3.09
CA LEU A 125 10.85 -3.77 3.96
C LEU A 125 10.01 -4.30 5.12
N PRO A 126 9.70 -5.61 5.13
CA PRO A 126 8.84 -6.21 6.17
C PRO A 126 9.38 -5.97 7.58
N GLY A 127 8.52 -5.50 8.47
CA GLY A 127 8.87 -5.18 9.85
C GLY A 127 9.56 -3.83 10.06
N VAL A 128 10.00 -3.16 8.98
CA VAL A 128 10.70 -1.85 9.02
C VAL A 128 9.83 -0.74 8.47
N THR A 129 9.37 -0.84 7.22
CA THR A 129 8.56 0.20 6.55
C THR A 129 7.08 -0.16 6.52
N GLY A 130 6.75 -1.39 6.87
CA GLY A 130 5.40 -1.92 6.86
C GLY A 130 5.39 -3.41 7.20
N LEU A 131 4.27 -4.06 6.89
CA LEU A 131 4.08 -5.48 7.09
C LEU A 131 3.91 -6.18 5.73
N GLU A 132 4.42 -7.40 5.61
CA GLU A 132 4.19 -8.28 4.46
C GLU A 132 3.46 -9.54 4.95
N VAL A 133 2.44 -9.97 4.21
CA VAL A 133 1.65 -11.16 4.54
C VAL A 133 1.68 -12.16 3.37
N PRO A 134 1.50 -13.46 3.64
CA PRO A 134 1.40 -14.46 2.59
C PRO A 134 0.26 -14.18 1.60
N LEU A 135 0.46 -14.63 0.35
CA LEU A 135 -0.57 -14.50 -0.68
C LEU A 135 -1.86 -15.21 -0.27
N ARG A 136 -3.00 -14.54 -0.44
CA ARG A 136 -4.34 -15.07 -0.18
C ARG A 136 -4.61 -15.53 1.25
N ASP A 137 -3.75 -15.18 2.20
CA ASP A 137 -3.95 -15.48 3.62
C ASP A 137 -4.76 -14.37 4.30
N ILE A 138 -6.06 -14.58 4.42
CA ILE A 138 -6.99 -13.64 5.06
C ILE A 138 -6.68 -13.49 6.56
N GLY A 139 -6.23 -14.57 7.22
CA GLY A 139 -5.90 -14.54 8.64
C GLY A 139 -4.68 -13.67 8.92
N ALA A 140 -3.59 -13.87 8.16
CA ALA A 140 -2.40 -13.04 8.24
C ALA A 140 -2.69 -11.58 7.87
N LEU A 141 -3.51 -11.34 6.84
CA LEU A 141 -3.93 -10.01 6.47
C LEU A 141 -4.71 -9.33 7.59
N ALA A 142 -5.70 -10.00 8.18
CA ALA A 142 -6.46 -9.47 9.32
C ALA A 142 -5.55 -9.15 10.52
N SER A 143 -4.61 -10.02 10.87
CA SER A 143 -3.65 -9.80 11.95
C SER A 143 -2.74 -8.59 11.68
N ALA A 144 -2.31 -8.38 10.44
CA ALA A 144 -1.52 -7.21 10.05
C ALA A 144 -2.34 -5.90 10.14
N LEU A 145 -3.60 -5.94 9.68
CA LEU A 145 -4.52 -4.82 9.81
C LEU A 145 -4.78 -4.47 11.29
N ASP A 146 -5.04 -5.47 12.11
CA ASP A 146 -5.30 -5.30 13.55
C ASP A 146 -4.08 -4.72 14.26
N THR A 147 -2.89 -5.22 13.96
CA THR A 147 -1.63 -4.69 14.49
C THR A 147 -1.48 -3.20 14.18
N LEU A 148 -1.64 -2.79 12.93
CA LEU A 148 -1.51 -1.37 12.58
C LEU A 148 -2.72 -0.53 13.05
N ALA A 149 -3.89 -1.10 13.23
CA ALA A 149 -5.04 -0.39 13.78
C ALA A 149 -4.82 0.00 15.24
N HIS A 150 -4.22 -0.87 16.05
CA HIS A 150 -4.15 -0.73 17.51
C HIS A 150 -2.77 -0.30 18.04
N ASP A 151 -1.73 -0.22 17.19
CA ASP A 151 -0.38 0.21 17.61
C ASP A 151 0.06 1.51 16.89
N PRO A 152 -0.34 2.69 17.41
CA PRO A 152 0.04 3.98 16.82
C PRO A 152 1.55 4.25 16.87
N ALA A 153 2.26 3.74 17.88
CA ALA A 153 3.70 3.91 17.99
C ALA A 153 4.42 3.16 16.85
N ARG A 154 3.99 1.93 16.57
CA ARG A 154 4.49 1.13 15.47
C ARG A 154 4.17 1.76 14.11
N ARG A 155 2.93 2.27 13.92
CA ARG A 155 2.57 3.02 12.71
C ARG A 155 3.53 4.20 12.49
N HIS A 156 3.78 4.98 13.53
CA HIS A 156 4.67 6.14 13.44
C HIS A 156 6.10 5.72 13.07
N ALA A 157 6.66 4.75 13.78
CA ALA A 157 8.03 4.27 13.52
C ALA A 157 8.20 3.73 12.09
N MET A 158 7.26 2.89 11.63
CA MET A 158 7.29 2.35 10.27
C MET A 158 7.07 3.44 9.21
N GLY A 159 6.19 4.40 9.47
CA GLY A 159 5.94 5.53 8.56
C GLY A 159 7.17 6.41 8.38
N GLU A 160 7.90 6.74 9.46
CA GLU A 160 9.15 7.51 9.37
C GLU A 160 10.26 6.72 8.67
N ALA A 161 10.40 5.42 8.95
CA ALA A 161 11.33 4.55 8.22
C ALA A 161 11.00 4.49 6.72
N GLY A 162 9.72 4.39 6.37
CA GLY A 162 9.25 4.43 4.98
C GLY A 162 9.61 5.75 4.29
N ARG A 163 9.35 6.87 4.94
CA ARG A 163 9.69 8.20 4.43
C ARG A 163 11.18 8.38 4.20
N ALA A 164 12.02 7.94 5.15
CA ALA A 164 13.48 7.97 5.02
C ALA A 164 13.93 7.13 3.80
N ARG A 165 13.43 5.90 3.69
CA ARG A 165 13.76 5.00 2.57
C ARG A 165 13.42 5.61 1.20
N VAL A 166 12.24 6.24 1.06
CA VAL A 166 11.86 6.90 -0.21
C VAL A 166 12.82 8.01 -0.58
N ARG A 167 13.21 8.85 0.39
CA ARG A 167 14.18 9.94 0.16
C ARG A 167 15.56 9.43 -0.24
N GLU A 168 15.99 8.30 0.31
CA GLU A 168 17.32 7.74 0.08
C GLU A 168 17.40 6.89 -1.18
N GLN A 169 16.31 6.22 -1.61
CA GLN A 169 16.40 5.18 -2.62
C GLN A 169 15.50 5.40 -3.84
N PHE A 170 14.43 6.20 -3.73
CA PHE A 170 13.36 6.25 -4.73
C PHE A 170 13.01 7.67 -5.21
N THR A 171 13.96 8.59 -5.16
CA THR A 171 13.74 9.93 -5.70
C THR A 171 13.84 9.93 -7.24
N ARG A 172 13.16 10.89 -7.89
CA ARG A 172 13.26 11.10 -9.35
C ARG A 172 14.71 11.35 -9.79
N THR A 173 15.45 12.14 -9.01
CA THR A 173 16.86 12.45 -9.26
C THR A 173 17.71 11.17 -9.28
N LEU A 174 17.60 10.36 -8.23
CA LEU A 174 18.35 9.11 -8.14
C LEU A 174 17.95 8.11 -9.23
N MET A 175 16.68 8.07 -9.59
CA MET A 175 16.20 7.26 -10.71
C MET A 175 16.88 7.70 -12.03
N ALA A 176 16.90 8.99 -12.30
CA ALA A 176 17.53 9.53 -13.51
C ALA A 176 19.05 9.25 -13.53
N GLU A 177 19.74 9.48 -12.43
CA GLU A 177 21.18 9.19 -12.29
C GLU A 177 21.49 7.70 -12.54
N ARG A 178 20.72 6.79 -11.97
CA ARG A 178 20.88 5.35 -12.18
C ARG A 178 20.63 4.93 -13.64
N HIS A 179 19.65 5.53 -14.32
CA HIS A 179 19.39 5.27 -15.73
C HIS A 179 20.55 5.78 -16.61
N ILE A 180 21.04 7.01 -16.37
CA ILE A 180 22.18 7.57 -17.08
C ILE A 180 23.41 6.68 -16.92
N ALA A 181 23.72 6.28 -15.68
CA ALA A 181 24.84 5.39 -15.40
C ALA A 181 24.70 4.03 -16.10
N LEU A 182 23.48 3.46 -16.13
CA LEU A 182 23.20 2.22 -16.86
C LEU A 182 23.45 2.37 -18.36
N TYR A 183 22.94 3.44 -18.99
CA TYR A 183 23.16 3.71 -20.41
C TYR A 183 24.64 3.89 -20.72
N GLN A 184 25.39 4.63 -19.92
CA GLN A 184 26.84 4.81 -20.09
C GLN A 184 27.60 3.47 -20.02
N ARG A 185 27.22 2.57 -19.12
CA ARG A 185 27.80 1.22 -19.01
C ARG A 185 27.52 0.41 -20.28
N VAL A 186 26.27 0.38 -20.75
CA VAL A 186 25.88 -0.36 -21.96
C VAL A 186 26.64 0.17 -23.19
N LEU A 187 26.68 1.49 -23.36
CA LEU A 187 27.38 2.13 -24.47
C LEU A 187 28.90 1.91 -24.45
N SER A 188 29.49 1.73 -23.28
CA SER A 188 30.92 1.40 -23.14
C SER A 188 31.23 -0.10 -23.30
N GLY A 189 30.26 -0.92 -23.68
CA GLY A 189 30.40 -2.37 -23.86
C GLY A 189 30.51 -3.16 -22.53
N ARG A 190 30.23 -2.54 -21.39
CA ARG A 190 30.22 -3.21 -20.08
C ARG A 190 28.84 -3.81 -19.83
N ALA A 191 28.82 -5.01 -19.20
CA ALA A 191 27.56 -5.66 -18.82
C ALA A 191 26.69 -4.72 -17.97
N PRO A 192 25.36 -4.65 -18.22
CA PRO A 192 24.45 -3.76 -17.49
C PRO A 192 24.35 -4.11 -15.99
N TYR A 193 24.52 -5.38 -15.65
CA TYR A 193 24.57 -5.86 -14.28
C TYR A 193 25.96 -6.44 -14.01
N GLY A 194 26.54 -6.15 -12.83
CA GLY A 194 27.79 -6.78 -12.42
C GLY A 194 27.57 -8.30 -12.35
N ALA A 195 28.47 -9.06 -12.98
CA ALA A 195 28.57 -10.47 -12.69
C ALA A 195 28.81 -10.62 -11.18
N ALA A 196 27.89 -11.30 -10.50
CA ALA A 196 28.10 -11.72 -9.12
C ALA A 196 29.22 -12.76 -9.06
#